data_e67f76fb0ee8be3b7ff2ea385909b809
#
_entry.id   e67f76fb0ee8be3b7ff2ea385909b809
#
_cell.length_a   1.000
_cell.length_b   1.000
_cell.length_c   1.000
_cell.angle_alpha   90.00
_cell.angle_beta   90.00
_cell.angle_gamma   90.00
#
_symmetry.space_group_name_H-M   'P 1'
#
loop_
_entity.id
_entity.type
_entity.pdbx_description
1 polymer ?
#
loop_
_entity_poly.entity_id
_entity_poly.type
_entity_poly.pdbx_seq_one_letter_code
_entity_poly.pdbx_strand_id
1 'polypeptide(L)'
;YIYDRNGILLADNYPVFTATLSKADIEDMDDTVKRLTPIINLTEDDINGFNSRVKASRKTERVTLKLNLTEQDIARFSEVKFQFPGVEIETQMTRYYPHGELFAHVIGYVGRINDKELKSIDKDSYAGTNLIGKIGVEKSYEDLLHGFPGYESIEADAHGNILRHLGRKESTRGNDLYLSLDYGLQSIASEQLAGRRGAIVAIDPRTGEILALVSSPSFNPNLFVTGIGHADYSALRDNLDQPLY
;
A
#
# COMPACT_ATOMS: atom_id res chain seq x y z
N TYR A 1 1.65 8.83 -10.49
CA TYR A 1 0.28 8.48 -10.87
C TYR A 1 0.29 7.58 -12.11
N ILE A 2 -0.81 6.85 -12.37
CA ILE A 2 -1.01 6.11 -13.63
C ILE A 2 -2.30 6.62 -14.27
N TYR A 3 -2.22 6.97 -15.53
CA TYR A 3 -3.33 7.50 -16.32
C TYR A 3 -3.59 6.63 -17.55
N ASP A 4 -4.83 6.67 -18.05
CA ASP A 4 -5.15 6.17 -19.38
C ASP A 4 -4.66 7.16 -20.46
N ARG A 5 -4.85 6.82 -21.73
CA ARG A 5 -4.46 7.67 -22.87
C ARG A 5 -5.17 9.02 -22.91
N ASN A 6 -6.31 9.16 -22.25
CA ASN A 6 -7.14 10.37 -22.22
C ASN A 6 -6.92 11.19 -20.94
N GLY A 7 -6.00 10.75 -20.04
CA GLY A 7 -5.72 11.40 -18.77
C GLY A 7 -6.68 11.01 -17.64
N ILE A 8 -7.44 9.93 -17.78
CA ILE A 8 -8.26 9.38 -16.70
C ILE A 8 -7.34 8.67 -15.71
N LEU A 9 -7.48 9.01 -14.43
CA LEU A 9 -6.65 8.49 -13.35
C LEU A 9 -7.00 7.03 -13.06
N LEU A 10 -6.03 6.14 -13.24
CA LEU A 10 -6.17 4.70 -13.04
C LEU A 10 -5.55 4.22 -11.72
N ALA A 11 -4.52 4.90 -11.24
CA ALA A 11 -3.93 4.64 -9.94
C ALA A 11 -3.42 5.94 -9.30
N ASP A 12 -3.80 6.14 -8.05
CA ASP A 12 -3.58 7.34 -7.24
C ASP A 12 -2.80 7.01 -5.96
N ASN A 13 -2.36 8.06 -5.28
CA ASN A 13 -1.86 7.96 -3.91
C ASN A 13 -2.66 8.94 -3.04
N TYR A 14 -3.31 8.44 -2.01
CA TYR A 14 -4.07 9.28 -1.10
C TYR A 14 -3.61 9.10 0.35
N PRO A 15 -3.77 10.14 1.19
CA PRO A 15 -3.39 10.06 2.58
C PRO A 15 -4.35 9.17 3.36
N VAL A 16 -3.79 8.26 4.16
CA VAL A 16 -4.52 7.46 5.13
C VAL A 16 -3.97 7.72 6.52
N PHE A 17 -4.83 7.64 7.50
CA PHE A 17 -4.42 7.71 8.90
C PHE A 17 -3.98 6.32 9.38
N THR A 18 -2.83 6.29 10.04
CA THR A 18 -2.15 5.07 10.46
C THR A 18 -1.81 5.17 11.94
N ALA A 19 -2.16 4.15 12.72
CA ALA A 19 -1.70 4.04 14.09
C ALA A 19 -0.29 3.46 14.13
N THR A 20 0.65 4.18 14.74
CA THR A 20 2.05 3.77 14.92
C THR A 20 2.40 3.70 16.40
N LEU A 21 3.27 2.75 16.76
CA LEU A 21 3.77 2.55 18.13
C LEU A 21 5.29 2.70 18.16
N SER A 22 5.78 3.44 19.16
CA SER A 22 7.21 3.57 19.46
C SER A 22 7.61 2.50 20.47
N LYS A 23 8.56 1.63 20.10
CA LYS A 23 9.08 0.60 21.01
C LYS A 23 9.86 1.18 22.19
N ALA A 24 10.40 2.37 22.02
CA ALA A 24 11.20 3.02 23.07
C ALA A 24 10.33 3.60 24.19
N ASP A 25 9.10 3.99 23.85
CA ASP A 25 8.20 4.73 24.74
C ASP A 25 7.11 3.85 25.38
N ILE A 26 7.07 2.57 25.04
CA ILE A 26 6.05 1.62 25.52
C ILE A 26 6.72 0.52 26.35
N GLU A 27 6.34 0.42 27.61
CA GLU A 27 6.88 -0.58 28.55
C GLU A 27 6.31 -1.98 28.28
N ASP A 28 4.99 -2.08 28.12
CA ASP A 28 4.29 -3.33 27.81
C ASP A 28 3.50 -3.18 26.49
N MET A 29 4.06 -3.77 25.43
CA MET A 29 3.51 -3.72 24.08
C MET A 29 2.22 -4.52 23.96
N ASP A 30 2.17 -5.70 24.62
CA ASP A 30 1.03 -6.62 24.51
C ASP A 30 -0.19 -6.06 25.26
N ASP A 31 0.01 -5.48 26.44
CA ASP A 31 -1.06 -4.78 27.18
C ASP A 31 -1.57 -3.57 26.39
N THR A 32 -0.65 -2.76 25.84
CA THR A 32 -1.00 -1.60 25.02
C THR A 32 -1.86 -1.99 23.82
N VAL A 33 -1.48 -3.01 23.05
CA VAL A 33 -2.25 -3.51 21.90
C VAL A 33 -3.61 -4.04 22.33
N LYS A 34 -3.66 -4.81 23.43
CA LYS A 34 -4.93 -5.33 23.97
C LYS A 34 -5.90 -4.23 24.36
N ARG A 35 -5.43 -3.17 24.99
CA ARG A 35 -6.25 -2.01 25.38
C ARG A 35 -6.68 -1.17 24.18
N LEU A 36 -5.84 -1.06 23.15
CA LEU A 36 -6.17 -0.36 21.90
C LEU A 36 -7.20 -1.11 21.04
N THR A 37 -7.25 -2.43 21.13
CA THR A 37 -8.12 -3.28 20.30
C THR A 37 -9.58 -2.79 20.24
N PRO A 38 -10.29 -2.53 21.35
CA PRO A 38 -11.66 -2.04 21.30
C PRO A 38 -11.78 -0.57 20.86
N ILE A 39 -10.73 0.22 20.97
CA ILE A 39 -10.75 1.67 20.68
C ILE A 39 -10.67 1.91 19.17
N ILE A 40 -9.72 1.26 18.50
CA ILE A 40 -9.47 1.41 17.06
C ILE A 40 -9.85 0.15 16.26
N ASN A 41 -10.68 -0.74 16.82
CA ASN A 41 -11.19 -1.95 16.17
C ASN A 41 -10.10 -2.78 15.50
N LEU A 42 -9.08 -3.22 16.27
CA LEU A 42 -8.03 -4.09 15.74
C LEU A 42 -8.60 -5.47 15.41
N THR A 43 -8.22 -5.98 14.26
CA THR A 43 -8.48 -7.37 13.85
C THR A 43 -7.34 -8.29 14.29
N GLU A 44 -7.56 -9.60 14.28
CA GLU A 44 -6.49 -10.57 14.53
C GLU A 44 -5.37 -10.47 13.50
N ASP A 45 -5.70 -10.15 12.25
CA ASP A 45 -4.72 -9.95 11.17
C ASP A 45 -3.86 -8.70 11.41
N ASP A 46 -4.44 -7.61 11.94
CA ASP A 46 -3.69 -6.41 12.33
C ASP A 46 -2.67 -6.75 13.44
N ILE A 47 -3.10 -7.48 14.45
CA ILE A 47 -2.26 -7.87 15.61
C ILE A 47 -1.14 -8.82 15.16
N ASN A 48 -1.46 -9.85 14.36
CA ASN A 48 -0.47 -10.80 13.86
C ASN A 48 0.56 -10.12 12.95
N GLY A 49 0.09 -9.25 12.06
CA GLY A 49 0.94 -8.44 11.20
C GLY A 49 1.83 -7.48 12.00
N PHE A 50 1.29 -6.84 13.06
CA PHE A 50 2.04 -5.99 13.96
C PHE A 50 3.13 -6.78 14.68
N ASN A 51 2.83 -7.92 15.27
CA ASN A 51 3.79 -8.75 15.98
C ASN A 51 4.97 -9.19 15.10
N SER A 52 4.70 -9.46 13.83
CA SER A 52 5.73 -9.79 12.84
C SER A 52 6.65 -8.58 12.56
N ARG A 53 6.07 -7.38 12.40
CA ARG A 53 6.81 -6.12 12.20
C ARG A 53 7.65 -5.75 13.43
N VAL A 54 7.10 -5.91 14.64
CA VAL A 54 7.82 -5.66 15.89
C VAL A 54 9.07 -6.53 15.99
N LYS A 55 9.02 -7.80 15.58
CA LYS A 55 10.19 -8.69 15.59
C LYS A 55 11.27 -8.26 14.60
N ALA A 56 10.88 -7.72 13.46
CA ALA A 56 11.80 -7.31 12.39
C ALA A 56 12.38 -5.90 12.57
N SER A 57 11.73 -5.02 13.33
CA SER A 57 12.10 -3.61 13.48
C SER A 57 13.13 -3.36 14.59
N ARG A 58 13.92 -2.28 14.47
CA ARG A 58 14.87 -1.83 15.49
C ARG A 58 14.13 -1.23 16.70
N LYS A 59 14.83 -1.13 17.84
CA LYS A 59 14.26 -0.62 19.10
C LYS A 59 13.79 0.84 19.02
N THR A 60 14.44 1.65 18.17
CA THR A 60 14.15 3.08 18.00
C THR A 60 13.14 3.36 16.89
N GLU A 61 12.70 2.34 16.14
CA GLU A 61 11.76 2.50 15.05
C GLU A 61 10.31 2.49 15.56
N ARG A 62 9.48 3.35 14.95
CA ARG A 62 8.03 3.29 15.10
C ARG A 62 7.48 2.15 14.25
N VAL A 63 6.57 1.40 14.80
CA VAL A 63 5.98 0.23 14.14
C VAL A 63 4.51 0.49 13.85
N THR A 64 4.10 0.31 12.61
CA THR A 64 2.70 0.42 12.21
C THR A 64 1.85 -0.67 12.88
N LEU A 65 0.83 -0.28 13.63
CA LEU A 65 -0.16 -1.17 14.23
C LEU A 65 -1.30 -1.43 13.27
N LYS A 66 -1.99 -0.36 12.81
CA LYS A 66 -3.13 -0.44 11.91
C LYS A 66 -3.02 0.65 10.84
N LEU A 67 -3.22 0.26 9.59
CA LEU A 67 -3.39 1.17 8.45
C LEU A 67 -4.86 1.53 8.27
N ASN A 68 -5.12 2.66 7.63
CA ASN A 68 -6.44 3.09 7.21
C ASN A 68 -7.45 3.17 8.36
N LEU A 69 -7.12 3.94 9.39
CA LEU A 69 -8.03 4.25 10.48
C LEU A 69 -9.24 5.02 9.98
N THR A 70 -10.42 4.65 10.43
CA THR A 70 -11.65 5.41 10.17
C THR A 70 -11.69 6.70 11.01
N GLU A 71 -12.50 7.67 10.58
CA GLU A 71 -12.72 8.90 11.38
C GLU A 71 -13.23 8.58 12.80
N GLN A 72 -14.03 7.52 12.94
CA GLN A 72 -14.52 7.05 14.23
C GLN A 72 -13.39 6.46 15.09
N ASP A 73 -12.45 5.71 14.50
CA ASP A 73 -11.29 5.17 15.22
C ASP A 73 -10.42 6.33 15.72
N ILE A 74 -10.20 7.34 14.88
CA ILE A 74 -9.44 8.55 15.22
C ILE A 74 -10.10 9.32 16.35
N ALA A 75 -11.42 9.56 16.27
CA ALA A 75 -12.16 10.27 17.30
C ALA A 75 -12.06 9.55 18.64
N ARG A 76 -12.34 8.24 18.70
CA ARG A 76 -12.24 7.43 19.92
C ARG A 76 -10.83 7.42 20.50
N PHE A 77 -9.81 7.27 19.66
CA PHE A 77 -8.42 7.31 20.14
C PHE A 77 -8.04 8.69 20.67
N SER A 78 -8.49 9.76 20.03
CA SER A 78 -8.18 11.13 20.47
C SER A 78 -8.66 11.44 21.87
N GLU A 79 -9.81 10.88 22.28
CA GLU A 79 -10.36 11.05 23.63
C GLU A 79 -9.48 10.40 24.71
N VAL A 80 -8.77 9.34 24.36
CA VAL A 80 -7.98 8.53 25.31
C VAL A 80 -6.48 8.56 25.04
N LYS A 81 -6.02 9.37 24.10
CA LYS A 81 -4.61 9.46 23.67
C LYS A 81 -3.63 9.59 24.83
N PHE A 82 -4.02 10.37 25.87
CA PHE A 82 -3.20 10.60 27.06
C PHE A 82 -2.88 9.32 27.86
N GLN A 83 -3.64 8.26 27.68
CA GLN A 83 -3.44 6.95 28.33
C GLN A 83 -2.48 6.03 27.57
N PHE A 84 -2.06 6.43 26.38
CA PHE A 84 -1.25 5.63 25.47
C PHE A 84 0.02 6.38 25.04
N PRO A 85 0.97 6.62 25.97
CA PRO A 85 2.26 7.19 25.59
C PRO A 85 2.95 6.28 24.58
N GLY A 86 3.60 6.87 23.57
CA GLY A 86 4.27 6.13 22.50
C GLY A 86 3.36 5.67 21.34
N VAL A 87 2.04 5.89 21.43
CA VAL A 87 1.10 5.64 20.33
C VAL A 87 0.75 6.95 19.64
N GLU A 88 0.88 7.00 18.32
CA GLU A 88 0.52 8.16 17.51
C GLU A 88 -0.28 7.78 16.27
N ILE A 89 -1.08 8.74 15.81
CA ILE A 89 -1.73 8.66 14.50
C ILE A 89 -0.95 9.55 13.55
N GLU A 90 -0.44 8.94 12.51
CA GLU A 90 0.33 9.59 11.45
C GLU A 90 -0.41 9.49 10.14
N THR A 91 -0.21 10.45 9.25
CA THR A 91 -0.72 10.40 7.89
C THR A 91 0.34 9.75 7.01
N GLN A 92 -0.03 8.68 6.32
CA GLN A 92 0.83 8.02 5.33
C GLN A 92 0.14 8.01 3.98
N MET A 93 0.92 8.21 2.91
CA MET A 93 0.41 8.06 1.54
C MET A 93 0.29 6.58 1.22
N THR A 94 -0.85 6.18 0.70
CA THR A 94 -1.09 4.80 0.25
C THR A 94 -1.57 4.77 -1.19
N ARG A 95 -1.31 3.66 -1.89
CA ARG A 95 -1.76 3.43 -3.26
C ARG A 95 -3.26 3.17 -3.29
N TYR A 96 -3.93 3.70 -4.31
CA TYR A 96 -5.36 3.52 -4.51
C TYR A 96 -5.70 3.35 -5.98
N TYR A 97 -6.60 2.43 -6.26
CA TYR A 97 -7.08 2.08 -7.60
C TYR A 97 -8.56 2.45 -7.69
N PRO A 98 -8.90 3.65 -8.22
CA PRO A 98 -10.27 4.18 -8.19
C PRO A 98 -11.27 3.33 -8.98
N HIS A 99 -10.79 2.59 -9.98
CA HIS A 99 -11.64 1.75 -10.83
C HIS A 99 -11.63 0.25 -10.43
N GLY A 100 -11.04 -0.07 -9.25
CA GLY A 100 -11.09 -1.42 -8.66
C GLY A 100 -10.70 -2.51 -9.65
N GLU A 101 -11.59 -3.46 -9.86
CA GLU A 101 -11.35 -4.67 -10.65
C GLU A 101 -11.11 -4.44 -12.14
N LEU A 102 -11.55 -3.28 -12.69
CA LEU A 102 -11.57 -3.03 -14.12
C LEU A 102 -10.19 -3.12 -14.79
N PHE A 103 -9.14 -2.71 -14.09
CA PHE A 103 -7.78 -2.67 -14.60
C PHE A 103 -6.81 -3.58 -13.85
N ALA A 104 -7.29 -4.40 -12.90
CA ALA A 104 -6.45 -5.14 -11.98
C ALA A 104 -5.39 -6.02 -12.66
N HIS A 105 -5.75 -6.73 -13.73
CA HIS A 105 -4.84 -7.62 -14.44
C HIS A 105 -3.74 -6.87 -15.24
N VAL A 106 -4.01 -5.63 -15.67
CA VAL A 106 -3.04 -4.83 -16.43
C VAL A 106 -2.19 -4.00 -15.49
N ILE A 107 -2.83 -3.20 -14.63
CA ILE A 107 -2.11 -2.33 -13.70
C ILE A 107 -1.41 -3.15 -12.64
N GLY A 108 -2.06 -4.21 -12.17
CA GLY A 108 -1.58 -4.97 -11.04
C GLY A 108 -1.87 -4.26 -9.72
N TYR A 109 -1.01 -4.48 -8.74
CA TYR A 109 -1.12 -3.86 -7.43
C TYR A 109 0.24 -3.73 -6.76
N VAL A 110 0.32 -2.81 -5.81
CA VAL A 110 1.41 -2.75 -4.85
C VAL A 110 1.05 -3.56 -3.61
N GLY A 111 2.05 -4.15 -3.00
CA GLY A 111 1.88 -4.90 -1.75
C GLY A 111 3.14 -4.85 -0.92
N ARG A 112 3.08 -5.36 0.31
CA ARG A 112 4.21 -5.33 1.23
C ARG A 112 5.42 -6.06 0.68
N ILE A 113 6.61 -5.47 0.89
CA ILE A 113 7.89 -6.06 0.54
C ILE A 113 8.08 -7.33 1.38
N ASN A 114 8.37 -8.45 0.73
CA ASN A 114 8.67 -9.71 1.39
C ASN A 114 10.18 -9.90 1.59
N ASP A 115 10.58 -10.93 2.38
CA ASP A 115 11.98 -11.21 2.72
C ASP A 115 12.88 -11.50 1.50
N LYS A 116 12.30 -12.01 0.42
CA LYS A 116 13.05 -12.28 -0.82
C LYS A 116 13.30 -10.98 -1.59
N GLU A 117 12.27 -10.15 -1.70
CA GLU A 117 12.36 -8.83 -2.34
C GLU A 117 13.31 -7.92 -1.57
N LEU A 118 13.28 -7.96 -0.23
CA LEU A 118 14.15 -7.16 0.65
C LEU A 118 15.64 -7.42 0.41
N LYS A 119 16.01 -8.57 -0.16
CA LYS A 119 17.39 -8.93 -0.54
C LYS A 119 17.80 -8.41 -1.90
N SER A 120 16.84 -8.09 -2.76
CA SER A 120 17.07 -7.68 -4.14
C SER A 120 16.90 -6.17 -4.37
N ILE A 121 16.23 -5.46 -3.47
CA ILE A 121 16.01 -4.01 -3.55
C ILE A 121 17.16 -3.23 -2.90
N ASP A 122 17.34 -1.99 -3.37
CA ASP A 122 18.20 -1.02 -2.69
C ASP A 122 17.48 -0.49 -1.45
N LYS A 123 18.00 -0.83 -0.28
CA LYS A 123 17.40 -0.49 1.02
C LYS A 123 17.31 1.02 1.26
N ASP A 124 18.24 1.78 0.71
CA ASP A 124 18.26 3.24 0.89
C ASP A 124 17.16 3.89 0.06
N SER A 125 16.89 3.39 -1.15
CA SER A 125 15.80 3.86 -2.00
C SER A 125 14.42 3.52 -1.44
N TYR A 126 14.30 2.43 -0.67
CA TYR A 126 13.05 2.00 -0.02
C TYR A 126 12.96 2.40 1.46
N ALA A 127 13.88 3.25 1.94
CA ALA A 127 13.78 3.78 3.30
C ALA A 127 12.49 4.61 3.47
N GLY A 128 11.65 4.21 4.43
CA GLY A 128 10.38 4.89 4.69
C GLY A 128 9.17 4.37 3.90
N THR A 129 9.34 3.37 3.02
CA THR A 129 8.23 2.63 2.41
C THR A 129 8.36 1.14 2.67
N ASN A 130 7.23 0.45 2.73
CA ASN A 130 7.15 -1.00 2.86
C ASN A 130 6.33 -1.64 1.72
N LEU A 131 6.05 -0.87 0.67
CA LEU A 131 5.28 -1.29 -0.48
C LEU A 131 6.16 -1.39 -1.72
N ILE A 132 5.84 -2.35 -2.59
CA ILE A 132 6.50 -2.57 -3.88
C ILE A 132 5.47 -3.11 -4.87
N GLY A 133 5.63 -2.81 -6.16
CA GLY A 133 4.80 -3.38 -7.23
C GLY A 133 4.95 -4.90 -7.32
N LYS A 134 3.84 -5.62 -7.27
CA LYS A 134 3.82 -7.09 -7.25
C LYS A 134 3.64 -7.71 -8.60
N ILE A 135 2.74 -7.17 -9.39
CA ILE A 135 2.41 -7.66 -10.73
C ILE A 135 2.08 -6.48 -11.65
N GLY A 136 1.93 -6.76 -12.94
CA GLY A 136 1.44 -5.81 -13.94
C GLY A 136 2.35 -4.61 -14.16
N VAL A 137 1.72 -3.49 -14.52
CA VAL A 137 2.39 -2.20 -14.76
C VAL A 137 3.10 -1.70 -13.51
N GLU A 138 2.51 -1.85 -12.32
CA GLU A 138 3.13 -1.46 -11.05
C GLU A 138 4.50 -2.09 -10.86
N LYS A 139 4.62 -3.38 -11.17
CA LYS A 139 5.91 -4.09 -11.06
C LYS A 139 6.87 -3.75 -12.20
N SER A 140 6.36 -3.69 -13.42
CA SER A 140 7.20 -3.53 -14.61
C SER A 140 7.81 -2.13 -14.71
N TYR A 141 7.13 -1.13 -14.13
CA TYR A 141 7.55 0.27 -14.12
C TYR A 141 7.82 0.80 -12.72
N GLU A 142 8.13 -0.11 -11.77
CA GLU A 142 8.45 0.23 -10.38
C GLU A 142 9.52 1.34 -10.29
N ASP A 143 10.63 1.20 -11.01
CA ASP A 143 11.72 2.16 -11.00
C ASP A 143 11.32 3.58 -11.45
N LEU A 144 10.29 3.69 -12.28
CA LEU A 144 9.75 4.98 -12.74
C LEU A 144 8.70 5.53 -11.78
N LEU A 145 7.87 4.65 -11.22
CA LEU A 145 6.74 5.01 -10.36
C LEU A 145 7.18 5.28 -8.92
N HIS A 146 8.22 4.55 -8.46
CA HIS A 146 8.77 4.70 -7.12
C HIS A 146 9.62 5.98 -7.05
N GLY A 147 9.36 6.88 -6.18
CA GLY A 147 10.20 8.07 -5.99
C GLY A 147 11.45 7.76 -5.16
N PHE A 148 12.12 8.81 -4.75
CA PHE A 148 13.27 8.71 -3.84
C PHE A 148 12.90 9.33 -2.50
N PRO A 149 13.14 8.64 -1.37
CA PRO A 149 12.86 9.18 -0.06
C PRO A 149 13.77 10.37 0.25
N GLY A 150 13.22 11.36 0.94
CA GLY A 150 14.03 12.40 1.56
C GLY A 150 14.65 11.88 2.85
N TYR A 151 15.69 12.53 3.32
CA TYR A 151 16.31 12.23 4.61
C TYR A 151 16.78 13.50 5.29
N GLU A 152 16.78 13.45 6.60
CA GLU A 152 17.32 14.49 7.45
C GLU A 152 18.47 13.93 8.27
N SER A 153 19.60 14.61 8.24
CA SER A 153 20.75 14.28 9.05
C SER A 153 20.70 15.08 10.35
N ILE A 154 20.69 14.39 11.46
CA ILE A 154 20.67 14.98 12.79
C ILE A 154 21.88 14.53 13.60
N GLU A 155 22.36 15.41 14.48
CA GLU A 155 23.30 15.05 15.53
C GLU A 155 22.51 14.80 16.82
N ALA A 156 22.70 13.63 17.43
CA ALA A 156 22.03 13.27 18.65
C ALA A 156 23.05 12.89 19.74
N ASP A 157 22.68 13.09 21.00
CA ASP A 157 23.45 12.62 22.13
C ASP A 157 23.34 11.11 22.36
N ALA A 158 24.06 10.58 23.35
CA ALA A 158 24.02 9.13 23.66
C ALA A 158 22.64 8.64 24.16
N HIS A 159 21.73 9.55 24.49
CA HIS A 159 20.37 9.25 24.94
C HIS A 159 19.35 9.38 23.82
N GLY A 160 19.79 9.82 22.59
CA GLY A 160 18.92 10.00 21.44
C GLY A 160 18.28 11.38 21.32
N ASN A 161 18.64 12.35 22.19
CA ASN A 161 18.14 13.71 22.09
C ASN A 161 18.80 14.43 20.92
N ILE A 162 18.00 15.07 20.06
CA ILE A 162 18.49 15.84 18.92
C ILE A 162 19.21 17.09 19.41
N LEU A 163 20.51 17.20 19.10
CA LEU A 163 21.33 18.36 19.43
C LEU A 163 21.26 19.42 18.34
N ARG A 164 21.30 19.00 17.07
CA ARG A 164 21.16 19.89 15.91
C ARG A 164 20.81 19.15 14.63
N HIS A 165 20.21 19.87 13.69
CA HIS A 165 19.98 19.42 12.32
C HIS A 165 21.21 19.77 11.47
N LEU A 166 21.78 18.76 10.79
CA LEU A 166 23.00 18.90 9.98
C LEU A 166 22.69 19.20 8.51
N GLY A 167 21.56 18.65 8.00
CA GLY A 167 21.12 18.83 6.63
C GLY A 167 19.83 18.07 6.33
N ARG A 168 19.14 18.49 5.29
CA ARG A 168 17.91 17.88 4.80
C ARG A 168 17.98 17.72 3.29
N LYS A 169 17.58 16.56 2.80
CA LYS A 169 17.33 16.30 1.39
C LYS A 169 15.83 16.03 1.22
N GLU A 170 15.18 16.80 0.37
CA GLU A 170 13.77 16.63 0.05
C GLU A 170 13.54 15.31 -0.68
N SER A 171 12.37 14.71 -0.45
CA SER A 171 11.91 13.55 -1.23
C SER A 171 11.59 13.96 -2.67
N THR A 172 11.85 13.06 -3.61
CA THR A 172 11.47 13.24 -5.01
C THR A 172 10.38 12.24 -5.36
N ARG A 173 9.24 12.72 -5.84
CA ARG A 173 8.16 11.84 -6.28
C ARG A 173 8.56 11.06 -7.52
N GLY A 174 7.98 9.88 -7.72
CA GLY A 174 8.09 9.11 -8.95
C GLY A 174 7.39 9.80 -10.14
N ASN A 175 7.64 9.30 -11.33
CA ASN A 175 7.07 9.83 -12.56
C ASN A 175 5.60 9.43 -12.72
N ASP A 176 4.86 10.24 -13.46
CA ASP A 176 3.52 9.90 -13.91
C ASP A 176 3.63 9.02 -15.16
N LEU A 177 2.79 7.99 -15.26
CA LEU A 177 2.77 7.05 -16.36
C LEU A 177 1.45 7.18 -17.12
N TYR A 178 1.54 7.35 -18.45
CA TYR A 178 0.38 7.36 -19.35
C TYR A 178 0.38 6.07 -20.17
N LEU A 179 -0.69 5.29 -20.02
CA LEU A 179 -0.86 4.03 -20.73
C LEU A 179 -1.61 4.25 -22.04
N SER A 180 -1.44 3.33 -22.99
CA SER A 180 -2.23 3.30 -24.23
C SER A 180 -3.68 2.85 -24.03
N LEU A 181 -4.03 2.34 -22.85
CA LEU A 181 -5.38 1.90 -22.51
C LEU A 181 -6.39 3.04 -22.61
N ASP A 182 -7.60 2.69 -23.03
CA ASP A 182 -8.75 3.58 -23.08
C ASP A 182 -9.80 3.10 -22.06
N TYR A 183 -10.12 3.93 -21.09
CA TYR A 183 -11.07 3.61 -20.02
C TYR A 183 -12.45 3.21 -20.58
N GLY A 184 -12.93 3.94 -21.59
CA GLY A 184 -14.24 3.67 -22.20
C GLY A 184 -14.30 2.31 -22.88
N LEU A 185 -13.27 1.97 -23.67
CA LEU A 185 -13.16 0.66 -24.32
C LEU A 185 -13.01 -0.47 -23.30
N GLN A 186 -12.20 -0.24 -22.27
CA GLN A 186 -12.02 -1.21 -21.16
C GLN A 186 -13.34 -1.48 -20.44
N SER A 187 -14.13 -0.44 -20.12
CA SER A 187 -15.44 -0.57 -19.47
C SER A 187 -16.41 -1.38 -20.34
N ILE A 188 -16.53 -1.02 -21.63
CA ILE A 188 -17.41 -1.74 -22.56
C ILE A 188 -16.99 -3.21 -22.67
N ALA A 189 -15.71 -3.48 -22.82
CA ALA A 189 -15.20 -4.86 -22.89
C ALA A 189 -15.51 -5.66 -21.60
N SER A 190 -15.36 -5.04 -20.44
CA SER A 190 -15.69 -5.66 -19.15
C SER A 190 -17.20 -5.97 -19.04
N GLU A 191 -18.04 -5.02 -19.40
CA GLU A 191 -19.52 -5.20 -19.40
C GLU A 191 -19.95 -6.33 -20.35
N GLN A 192 -19.30 -6.48 -21.50
CA GLN A 192 -19.62 -7.56 -22.46
C GLN A 192 -19.22 -8.94 -21.92
N LEU A 193 -18.22 -9.04 -21.05
CA LEU A 193 -17.88 -10.29 -20.37
C LEU A 193 -18.85 -10.64 -19.23
N ALA A 194 -19.46 -9.66 -18.59
CA ALA A 194 -20.46 -9.73 -17.51
C ALA A 194 -20.70 -11.12 -16.90
N GLY A 195 -19.89 -11.56 -15.97
CA GLY A 195 -20.00 -12.84 -15.27
C GLY A 195 -19.60 -14.09 -16.07
N ARG A 196 -19.12 -13.93 -17.32
CA ARG A 196 -18.56 -15.02 -18.13
C ARG A 196 -17.05 -15.08 -17.96
N ARG A 197 -16.50 -16.28 -17.97
CA ARG A 197 -15.04 -16.48 -18.04
C ARG A 197 -14.55 -16.14 -19.44
N GLY A 198 -13.50 -15.35 -19.51
CA GLY A 198 -12.88 -15.01 -20.80
C GLY A 198 -12.01 -13.77 -20.73
N ALA A 199 -11.45 -13.44 -21.89
CA ALA A 199 -10.65 -12.23 -22.04
C ALA A 199 -11.02 -11.52 -23.35
N ILE A 200 -10.92 -10.20 -23.33
CA ILE A 200 -11.08 -9.33 -24.50
C ILE A 200 -9.83 -8.46 -24.61
N VAL A 201 -9.20 -8.45 -25.78
CA VAL A 201 -8.06 -7.60 -26.09
C VAL A 201 -8.38 -6.78 -27.33
N ALA A 202 -8.23 -5.45 -27.24
CA ALA A 202 -8.35 -4.54 -28.36
C ALA A 202 -6.99 -3.90 -28.64
N ILE A 203 -6.52 -4.02 -29.89
CA ILE A 203 -5.21 -3.51 -30.32
C ILE A 203 -5.42 -2.61 -31.54
N ASP A 204 -4.79 -1.43 -31.58
CA ASP A 204 -4.70 -0.64 -32.80
C ASP A 204 -3.69 -1.29 -33.75
N PRO A 205 -4.12 -1.81 -34.92
CA PRO A 205 -3.22 -2.53 -35.82
C PRO A 205 -2.16 -1.64 -36.48
N ARG A 206 -2.31 -0.32 -36.42
CA ARG A 206 -1.38 0.63 -37.04
C ARG A 206 -0.20 0.96 -36.11
N THR A 207 -0.45 1.03 -34.80
CA THR A 207 0.55 1.43 -33.79
C THR A 207 1.01 0.27 -32.93
N GLY A 208 0.21 -0.80 -32.82
CA GLY A 208 0.43 -1.91 -31.90
C GLY A 208 0.00 -1.59 -30.46
N GLU A 209 -0.61 -0.43 -30.22
CA GLU A 209 -1.07 -0.02 -28.89
C GLU A 209 -2.22 -0.91 -28.41
N ILE A 210 -2.13 -1.36 -27.16
CA ILE A 210 -3.23 -2.07 -26.48
C ILE A 210 -4.19 -1.02 -25.93
N LEU A 211 -5.40 -1.00 -26.48
CA LEU A 211 -6.45 -0.05 -26.09
C LEU A 211 -7.34 -0.58 -24.97
N ALA A 212 -7.57 -1.89 -24.95
CA ALA A 212 -8.26 -2.58 -23.86
C ALA A 212 -7.69 -3.98 -23.67
N LEU A 213 -7.60 -4.41 -22.41
CA LEU A 213 -7.20 -5.76 -22.03
C LEU A 213 -7.96 -6.13 -20.75
N VAL A 214 -9.00 -6.94 -20.92
CA VAL A 214 -9.89 -7.37 -19.86
C VAL A 214 -9.79 -8.87 -19.68
N SER A 215 -9.71 -9.31 -18.44
CA SER A 215 -9.86 -10.72 -18.04
C SER A 215 -10.96 -10.82 -16.99
N SER A 216 -11.79 -11.87 -17.09
CA SER A 216 -12.90 -12.11 -16.16
C SER A 216 -12.92 -13.59 -15.73
N PRO A 217 -13.09 -13.88 -14.43
CA PRO A 217 -13.31 -12.93 -13.32
C PRO A 217 -12.06 -12.13 -12.97
N SER A 218 -12.25 -11.01 -12.28
CA SER A 218 -11.20 -10.12 -11.82
C SER A 218 -11.16 -10.04 -10.28
N PHE A 219 -10.28 -9.23 -9.75
CA PHE A 219 -10.11 -9.02 -8.31
C PHE A 219 -9.94 -7.55 -7.98
N ASN A 220 -10.26 -7.16 -6.73
CA ASN A 220 -10.03 -5.79 -6.29
C ASN A 220 -8.56 -5.60 -5.81
N PRO A 221 -7.73 -4.84 -6.53
CA PRO A 221 -6.32 -4.63 -6.18
C PRO A 221 -6.15 -3.85 -4.86
N ASN A 222 -7.14 -3.05 -4.44
CA ASN A 222 -7.07 -2.29 -3.19
C ASN A 222 -6.96 -3.20 -1.95
N LEU A 223 -7.45 -4.44 -2.01
CA LEU A 223 -7.34 -5.40 -0.91
C LEU A 223 -5.87 -5.72 -0.57
N PHE A 224 -4.97 -5.66 -1.54
CA PHE A 224 -3.56 -6.01 -1.35
C PHE A 224 -2.72 -4.86 -0.79
N VAL A 225 -3.13 -3.62 -0.99
CA VAL A 225 -2.37 -2.42 -0.60
C VAL A 225 -2.22 -2.32 0.92
N THR A 226 -3.30 -2.53 1.65
CA THR A 226 -3.29 -2.48 3.13
C THR A 226 -2.94 -3.81 3.78
N GLY A 227 -2.83 -4.86 2.98
CA GLY A 227 -2.66 -6.24 3.39
C GLY A 227 -4.00 -6.97 3.34
N ILE A 228 -4.09 -7.96 2.45
CA ILE A 228 -5.29 -8.79 2.31
C ILE A 228 -5.42 -9.74 3.49
N GLY A 229 -6.63 -9.86 4.04
CA GLY A 229 -6.96 -10.83 5.07
C GLY A 229 -6.82 -12.27 4.56
N HIS A 230 -6.51 -13.21 5.48
CA HIS A 230 -6.34 -14.61 5.11
C HIS A 230 -7.59 -15.20 4.44
N ALA A 231 -8.79 -14.85 4.92
CA ALA A 231 -10.06 -15.31 4.36
C ALA A 231 -10.26 -14.83 2.92
N ASP A 232 -10.04 -13.51 2.66
CA ASP A 232 -10.19 -12.91 1.33
C ASP A 232 -9.15 -13.48 0.36
N TYR A 233 -7.90 -13.61 0.81
CA TYR A 233 -6.84 -14.20 -0.02
C TYR A 233 -7.14 -15.66 -0.37
N SER A 234 -7.61 -16.47 0.60
CA SER A 234 -7.98 -17.85 0.35
C SER A 234 -9.16 -17.94 -0.61
N ALA A 235 -10.16 -17.07 -0.49
CA ALA A 235 -11.30 -17.01 -1.40
C ALA A 235 -10.87 -16.71 -2.85
N LEU A 236 -9.88 -15.85 -3.05
CA LEU A 236 -9.34 -15.55 -4.39
C LEU A 236 -8.44 -16.67 -4.92
N ARG A 237 -7.56 -17.21 -4.08
CA ARG A 237 -6.58 -18.24 -4.46
C ARG A 237 -7.24 -19.58 -4.80
N ASP A 238 -8.22 -19.98 -3.97
CA ASP A 238 -8.87 -21.29 -4.07
C ASP A 238 -10.10 -21.26 -5.00
N ASN A 239 -10.37 -20.12 -5.59
CA ASN A 239 -11.43 -19.95 -6.58
C ASN A 239 -11.11 -20.74 -7.85
N LEU A 240 -12.06 -21.59 -8.30
CA LEU A 240 -11.91 -22.39 -9.51
C LEU A 240 -11.71 -21.54 -10.78
N ASP A 241 -12.15 -20.29 -10.74
CA ASP A 241 -12.03 -19.32 -11.84
C ASP A 241 -10.71 -18.55 -11.87
N GLN A 242 -9.87 -18.75 -10.83
CA GLN A 242 -8.51 -18.20 -10.72
C GLN A 242 -8.43 -16.69 -11.02
N PRO A 243 -9.16 -15.82 -10.29
CA PRO A 243 -9.23 -14.38 -10.59
C PRO A 243 -7.88 -13.65 -10.44
N LEU A 244 -6.88 -14.28 -9.84
CA LEU A 244 -5.53 -13.71 -9.67
C LEU A 244 -4.60 -13.92 -10.88
N TYR A 245 -5.03 -14.72 -11.90
CA TYR A 245 -4.23 -15.11 -13.06
C TYR A 245 -4.82 -14.64 -14.37
#